data_04442fa473eca4ee6a90ac3208ffbbf9
#
_entry.id   04442fa473eca4ee6a90ac3208ffbbf9
#
_cell.length_a   1.000
_cell.length_b   1.000
_cell.length_c   1.000
_cell.angle_alpha   90.00
_cell.angle_beta   90.00
_cell.angle_gamma   90.00
#
_symmetry.space_group_name_H-M   'P 1'
#
loop_
_entity.id
_entity.type
_entity.pdbx_description
1 polymer ?
#
loop_
_entity_poly.entity_id
_entity_poly.type
_entity_poly.pdbx_seq_one_letter_code
_entity_poly.pdbx_strand_id
1 'polypeptide(L)'
;MTKEVQKSSMSKQTDNKQFWQRWASCYGPLMQSSEPLYAAIAQQMQPHLTPEMNVLELACGSGQLSFRLSRLVRDWEATDFSPKMIAQAKLKPRGAGLHFSVQDATSLPYADETFDAVLIANALHIMPRPEKALAEIYRVLKPGGQLFAPTFVHGEVPRTQLRMLAMRCAGLQIYNSWMVPQYLAFLQAGGFAVQEHALLGDTLAPLCYARAVPDKTRVTQR
;
A
#
# COMPACT_ATOMS: atom_id res chain seq x y z
N MET A 1 20.22 14.74 20.88
CA MET A 1 19.96 13.56 20.02
C MET A 1 18.76 13.70 19.06
N THR A 2 17.98 14.78 19.10
CA THR A 2 16.67 14.85 18.41
C THR A 2 16.70 15.46 17.00
N LYS A 3 17.62 16.38 16.68
CA LYS A 3 17.65 17.06 15.38
C LYS A 3 18.31 16.28 14.24
N GLU A 4 19.34 15.49 14.52
CA GLU A 4 20.03 14.67 13.51
C GLU A 4 19.20 13.46 13.05
N VAL A 5 18.51 12.79 14.00
CA VAL A 5 17.63 11.66 13.68
C VAL A 5 16.43 12.11 12.83
N GLN A 6 15.89 13.29 13.13
CA GLN A 6 14.77 13.88 12.37
C GLN A 6 15.19 14.34 10.97
N LYS A 7 16.40 14.90 10.83
CA LYS A 7 16.98 15.32 9.55
C LYS A 7 17.35 14.11 8.65
N SER A 8 17.87 13.02 9.24
CA SER A 8 18.15 11.76 8.53
C SER A 8 16.85 11.08 8.03
N SER A 9 15.78 11.07 8.84
CA SER A 9 14.47 10.53 8.46
C SER A 9 13.81 11.31 7.33
N MET A 10 13.86 12.65 7.37
CA MET A 10 13.35 13.52 6.30
C MET A 10 14.13 13.36 4.99
N SER A 11 15.45 13.23 5.03
CA SER A 11 16.27 13.01 3.83
C SER A 11 15.93 11.69 3.14
N LYS A 12 15.73 10.60 3.91
CA LYS A 12 15.41 9.29 3.38
C LYS A 12 14.00 9.22 2.74
N GLN A 13 13.01 9.91 3.31
CA GLN A 13 11.68 10.03 2.70
C GLN A 13 11.71 10.83 1.40
N THR A 14 12.56 11.85 1.33
CA THR A 14 12.81 12.64 0.12
C THR A 14 13.43 11.79 -0.98
N ASP A 15 14.33 10.88 -0.65
CA ASP A 15 15.00 10.01 -1.62
C ASP A 15 14.02 9.04 -2.31
N ASN A 16 13.12 8.39 -1.57
CA ASN A 16 12.10 7.53 -2.19
C ASN A 16 11.08 8.34 -3.02
N LYS A 17 10.71 9.56 -2.58
CA LYS A 17 9.86 10.45 -3.36
C LYS A 17 10.53 10.83 -4.68
N GLN A 18 11.82 11.17 -4.65
CA GLN A 18 12.60 11.49 -5.84
C GLN A 18 12.75 10.27 -6.77
N PHE A 19 12.96 9.08 -6.21
CA PHE A 19 12.98 7.84 -6.98
C PHE A 19 11.67 7.67 -7.77
N TRP A 20 10.52 7.71 -7.11
CA TRP A 20 9.23 7.53 -7.77
C TRP A 20 8.90 8.65 -8.75
N GLN A 21 9.29 9.89 -8.46
CA GLN A 21 9.15 11.00 -9.40
C GLN A 21 9.99 10.82 -10.67
N ARG A 22 11.19 10.22 -10.56
CA ARG A 22 12.06 9.95 -11.71
C ARG A 22 11.51 8.84 -12.59
N TRP A 23 10.96 7.80 -12.00
CA TRP A 23 10.50 6.62 -12.71
C TRP A 23 9.01 6.68 -13.13
N ALA A 24 8.26 7.70 -12.77
CA ALA A 24 6.82 7.80 -13.00
C ALA A 24 6.42 7.63 -14.48
N SER A 25 7.20 8.18 -15.42
CA SER A 25 6.92 8.08 -16.87
C SER A 25 7.17 6.69 -17.44
N CYS A 26 8.12 5.93 -16.86
CA CYS A 26 8.46 4.57 -17.27
C CYS A 26 7.72 3.50 -16.45
N TYR A 27 7.04 3.92 -15.37
CA TYR A 27 6.40 3.00 -14.42
C TYR A 27 5.29 2.17 -15.07
N GLY A 28 4.44 2.76 -15.90
CA GLY A 28 3.37 2.06 -16.61
C GLY A 28 3.87 0.89 -17.45
N PRO A 29 4.78 1.11 -18.42
CA PRO A 29 5.39 0.04 -19.20
C PRO A 29 6.16 -0.99 -18.38
N LEU A 30 6.89 -0.55 -17.33
CA LEU A 30 7.65 -1.45 -16.45
C LEU A 30 6.72 -2.37 -15.65
N MET A 31 5.52 -1.91 -15.31
CA MET A 31 4.52 -2.67 -14.55
C MET A 31 3.71 -3.65 -15.42
N GLN A 32 3.86 -3.66 -16.74
CA GLN A 32 3.19 -4.66 -17.60
C GLN A 32 3.62 -6.09 -17.23
N SER A 33 4.87 -6.30 -16.86
CA SER A 33 5.35 -7.61 -16.37
C SER A 33 4.74 -8.01 -15.02
N SER A 34 4.21 -7.06 -14.25
CA SER A 34 3.54 -7.29 -12.97
C SER A 34 2.01 -7.41 -13.09
N GLU A 35 1.49 -7.36 -14.31
CA GLU A 35 0.05 -7.43 -14.61
C GLU A 35 -0.63 -8.68 -14.02
N PRO A 36 -0.06 -9.90 -14.10
CA PRO A 36 -0.65 -11.08 -13.47
C PRO A 36 -0.75 -10.95 -11.95
N LEU A 37 0.21 -10.29 -11.31
CA LEU A 37 0.20 -10.07 -9.87
C LEU A 37 -0.92 -9.11 -9.45
N TYR A 38 -1.11 -8.00 -10.17
CA TYR A 38 -2.23 -7.09 -9.92
C TYR A 38 -3.59 -7.74 -10.17
N ALA A 39 -3.69 -8.60 -11.18
CA ALA A 39 -4.89 -9.39 -11.43
C ALA A 39 -5.19 -10.35 -10.28
N ALA A 40 -4.17 -11.04 -9.75
CA ALA A 40 -4.31 -11.92 -8.59
C ALA A 40 -4.73 -11.17 -7.32
N ILE A 41 -4.13 -10.00 -7.04
CA ILE A 41 -4.56 -9.14 -5.92
C ILE A 41 -6.02 -8.74 -6.08
N ALA A 42 -6.42 -8.28 -7.27
CA ALA A 42 -7.78 -7.87 -7.54
C ALA A 42 -8.77 -9.03 -7.37
N GLN A 43 -8.42 -10.23 -7.81
CA GLN A 43 -9.23 -11.43 -7.65
C GLN A 43 -9.47 -11.77 -6.17
N GLN A 44 -8.47 -11.62 -5.31
CA GLN A 44 -8.61 -11.81 -3.86
C GLN A 44 -9.51 -10.75 -3.22
N MET A 45 -9.47 -9.51 -3.70
CA MET A 45 -10.25 -8.41 -3.14
C MET A 45 -11.72 -8.40 -3.56
N GLN A 46 -12.02 -8.80 -4.82
CA GLN A 46 -13.35 -8.72 -5.41
C GLN A 46 -14.50 -9.25 -4.53
N PRO A 47 -14.39 -10.44 -3.88
CA PRO A 47 -15.47 -10.99 -3.07
C PRO A 47 -15.84 -10.16 -1.84
N HIS A 48 -14.98 -9.22 -1.46
CA HIS A 48 -15.11 -8.38 -0.26
C HIS A 48 -15.53 -6.94 -0.57
N LEU A 49 -15.71 -6.59 -1.84
CA LEU A 49 -16.14 -5.26 -2.27
C LEU A 49 -17.63 -5.27 -2.63
N THR A 50 -18.36 -4.23 -2.19
CA THR A 50 -19.77 -4.06 -2.51
C THR A 50 -20.05 -2.69 -3.12
N PRO A 51 -21.13 -2.53 -3.92
CA PRO A 51 -21.45 -1.26 -4.59
C PRO A 51 -21.70 -0.07 -3.64
N GLU A 52 -21.94 -0.31 -2.36
CA GLU A 52 -22.21 0.72 -1.37
C GLU A 52 -20.94 1.29 -0.71
N MET A 53 -19.79 0.63 -0.90
CA MET A 53 -18.55 0.97 -0.20
C MET A 53 -17.91 2.25 -0.71
N ASN A 54 -17.32 3.00 0.23
CA ASN A 54 -16.31 4.02 -0.01
C ASN A 54 -14.94 3.42 0.27
N VAL A 55 -14.06 3.41 -0.70
CA VAL A 55 -12.73 2.81 -0.61
C VAL A 55 -11.65 3.87 -0.74
N LEU A 56 -10.63 3.78 0.12
CA LEU A 56 -9.40 4.56 0.04
C LEU A 56 -8.26 3.65 -0.43
N GLU A 57 -7.57 4.05 -1.49
CA GLU A 57 -6.33 3.41 -1.93
C GLU A 57 -5.15 4.32 -1.64
N LEU A 58 -4.18 3.82 -0.87
CA LEU A 58 -2.94 4.51 -0.52
C LEU A 58 -1.79 3.98 -1.39
N ALA A 59 -0.90 4.88 -1.83
CA ALA A 59 0.21 4.57 -2.72
C ALA A 59 -0.24 3.90 -4.03
N CYS A 60 -1.28 4.43 -4.67
CA CYS A 60 -1.91 3.86 -5.85
C CYS A 60 -1.00 3.85 -7.10
N GLY A 61 0.12 4.57 -7.08
CA GLY A 61 0.99 4.75 -8.23
C GLY A 61 0.25 5.35 -9.41
N SER A 62 0.32 4.71 -10.58
CA SER A 62 -0.43 5.11 -11.77
C SER A 62 -1.79 4.40 -11.92
N GLY A 63 -2.34 3.85 -10.81
CA GLY A 63 -3.72 3.39 -10.70
C GLY A 63 -3.99 1.96 -11.17
N GLN A 64 -3.02 1.03 -11.07
CA GLN A 64 -3.19 -0.35 -11.57
C GLN A 64 -4.36 -1.09 -10.93
N LEU A 65 -4.53 -0.97 -9.61
CA LEU A 65 -5.66 -1.56 -8.89
C LEU A 65 -6.89 -0.66 -8.94
N SER A 66 -6.71 0.66 -8.86
CA SER A 66 -7.80 1.64 -8.94
C SER A 66 -8.68 1.42 -10.17
N PHE A 67 -8.10 1.32 -11.37
CA PHE A 67 -8.86 1.13 -12.63
C PHE A 67 -9.56 -0.24 -12.73
N ARG A 68 -9.08 -1.23 -11.99
CA ARG A 68 -9.68 -2.58 -11.98
C ARG A 68 -10.87 -2.68 -11.06
N LEU A 69 -10.76 -2.06 -9.88
CA LEU A 69 -11.64 -2.33 -8.75
C LEU A 69 -12.66 -1.22 -8.50
N SER A 70 -12.38 0.03 -8.89
CA SER A 70 -13.25 1.18 -8.59
C SER A 70 -14.69 1.04 -9.10
N ARG A 71 -14.90 0.31 -10.20
CA ARG A 71 -16.24 0.04 -10.76
C ARG A 71 -17.13 -0.86 -9.88
N LEU A 72 -16.54 -1.51 -8.89
CA LEU A 72 -17.23 -2.47 -8.01
C LEU A 72 -17.80 -1.80 -6.76
N VAL A 73 -17.51 -0.52 -6.55
CA VAL A 73 -17.85 0.22 -5.34
C VAL A 73 -18.48 1.56 -5.71
N ARG A 74 -19.04 2.28 -4.71
CA ARG A 74 -19.65 3.60 -4.91
C ARG A 74 -18.59 4.65 -5.22
N ASP A 75 -17.58 4.78 -4.35
CA ASP A 75 -16.52 5.77 -4.46
C ASP A 75 -15.16 5.14 -4.17
N TRP A 76 -14.17 5.48 -4.97
CA TRP A 76 -12.78 5.05 -4.83
C TRP A 76 -11.87 6.28 -4.84
N GLU A 77 -11.34 6.62 -3.68
CA GLU A 77 -10.33 7.66 -3.54
C GLU A 77 -8.94 7.01 -3.63
N ALA A 78 -8.24 7.25 -4.73
CA ALA A 78 -6.89 6.72 -5.00
C ALA A 78 -5.85 7.81 -4.72
N THR A 79 -4.91 7.53 -3.81
CA THR A 79 -3.93 8.51 -3.38
C THR A 79 -2.50 8.03 -3.53
N ASP A 80 -1.62 8.94 -3.86
CA ASP A 80 -0.17 8.68 -3.88
C ASP A 80 0.57 9.95 -3.43
N PHE A 81 1.70 9.79 -2.75
CA PHE A 81 2.47 10.94 -2.29
C PHE A 81 3.28 11.62 -3.43
N SER A 82 3.39 10.98 -4.60
CA SER A 82 4.05 11.49 -5.80
C SER A 82 3.07 12.21 -6.73
N PRO A 83 3.17 13.55 -6.89
CA PRO A 83 2.33 14.28 -7.84
C PRO A 83 2.47 13.76 -9.27
N LYS A 84 3.64 13.25 -9.65
CA LYS A 84 3.87 12.70 -11.00
C LYS A 84 3.13 11.38 -11.22
N MET A 85 3.03 10.52 -10.19
CA MET A 85 2.23 9.29 -10.27
C MET A 85 0.75 9.62 -10.45
N ILE A 86 0.23 10.55 -9.67
CA ILE A 86 -1.15 11.03 -9.79
C ILE A 86 -1.41 11.67 -11.16
N ALA A 87 -0.47 12.46 -11.69
CA ALA A 87 -0.58 13.03 -13.02
C ALA A 87 -0.68 11.93 -14.09
N GLN A 88 0.13 10.86 -14.01
CA GLN A 88 0.06 9.72 -14.92
C GLN A 88 -1.26 8.95 -14.79
N ALA A 89 -1.76 8.74 -13.57
CA ALA A 89 -3.07 8.11 -13.35
C ALA A 89 -4.20 8.92 -14.00
N LYS A 90 -4.19 10.25 -13.85
CA LYS A 90 -5.20 11.16 -14.40
C LYS A 90 -5.24 11.23 -15.93
N LEU A 91 -4.21 10.79 -16.65
CA LEU A 91 -4.20 10.72 -18.11
C LEU A 91 -5.10 9.62 -18.67
N LYS A 92 -5.45 8.62 -17.85
CA LYS A 92 -6.28 7.51 -18.28
C LYS A 92 -7.78 7.81 -18.11
N PRO A 93 -8.66 7.34 -19.02
CA PRO A 93 -10.10 7.44 -18.84
C PRO A 93 -10.54 6.76 -17.54
N ARG A 94 -11.47 7.38 -16.80
CA ARG A 94 -11.99 6.86 -15.54
C ARG A 94 -13.49 7.09 -15.38
N GLY A 95 -14.14 6.25 -14.58
CA GLY A 95 -15.52 6.43 -14.15
C GLY A 95 -15.68 7.59 -13.16
N ALA A 96 -16.90 8.06 -12.98
CA ALA A 96 -17.22 9.19 -12.10
C ALA A 96 -16.85 8.95 -10.63
N GLY A 97 -16.97 7.72 -10.14
CA GLY A 97 -16.63 7.35 -8.75
C GLY A 97 -15.13 7.09 -8.48
N LEU A 98 -14.24 7.32 -9.46
CA LEU A 98 -12.79 7.17 -9.25
C LEU A 98 -12.12 8.53 -9.18
N HIS A 99 -11.56 8.86 -8.03
CA HIS A 99 -10.87 10.11 -7.75
C HIS A 99 -9.39 9.88 -7.49
N PHE A 100 -8.54 10.84 -7.91
CA PHE A 100 -7.09 10.77 -7.68
C PHE A 100 -6.61 12.04 -6.98
N SER A 101 -5.90 11.91 -5.84
CA SER A 101 -5.33 13.03 -5.11
C SER A 101 -3.91 12.73 -4.60
N VAL A 102 -3.17 13.78 -4.27
CA VAL A 102 -1.82 13.67 -3.70
C VAL A 102 -1.94 13.73 -2.19
N GLN A 103 -1.61 12.61 -1.51
CA GLN A 103 -1.69 12.52 -0.05
C GLN A 103 -0.49 11.77 0.53
N ASP A 104 -0.13 12.11 1.78
CA ASP A 104 0.82 11.35 2.58
C ASP A 104 0.05 10.34 3.45
N ALA A 105 0.31 9.04 3.24
CA ALA A 105 -0.34 7.98 4.00
C ALA A 105 -0.07 8.04 5.52
N THR A 106 0.93 8.81 5.96
CA THR A 106 1.27 8.99 7.38
C THR A 106 0.57 10.19 8.04
N SER A 107 -0.25 10.94 7.28
CA SER A 107 -1.03 12.09 7.75
C SER A 107 -2.16 12.37 6.76
N LEU A 108 -3.28 11.68 6.93
CA LEU A 108 -4.41 11.72 6.02
C LEU A 108 -5.40 12.85 6.36
N PRO A 109 -5.88 13.63 5.37
CA PRO A 109 -6.80 14.75 5.61
C PRO A 109 -8.27 14.30 5.74
N TYR A 110 -8.51 13.02 6.05
CA TYR A 110 -9.86 12.47 6.18
C TYR A 110 -10.24 12.37 7.65
N ALA A 111 -11.55 12.48 7.92
CA ALA A 111 -12.10 12.26 9.24
C ALA A 111 -11.95 10.79 9.68
N ASP A 112 -12.05 10.55 10.97
CA ASP A 112 -12.12 9.21 11.53
C ASP A 112 -13.33 8.46 10.95
N GLU A 113 -13.20 7.14 10.83
CA GLU A 113 -14.29 6.25 10.43
C GLU A 113 -14.99 6.64 9.11
N THR A 114 -14.22 7.09 8.11
CA THR A 114 -14.74 7.57 6.81
C THR A 114 -14.93 6.44 5.80
N PHE A 115 -14.01 5.46 5.76
CA PHE A 115 -13.94 4.46 4.69
C PHE A 115 -14.39 3.08 5.13
N ASP A 116 -15.09 2.38 4.24
CA ASP A 116 -15.51 1.00 4.44
C ASP A 116 -14.36 0.02 4.19
N ALA A 117 -13.43 0.40 3.32
CA ALA A 117 -12.21 -0.36 3.08
C ALA A 117 -11.02 0.56 2.76
N VAL A 118 -9.82 0.13 3.14
CA VAL A 118 -8.54 0.75 2.76
C VAL A 118 -7.66 -0.29 2.08
N LEU A 119 -7.10 0.08 0.93
CA LEU A 119 -6.07 -0.69 0.23
C LEU A 119 -4.73 0.03 0.33
N ILE A 120 -3.68 -0.70 0.69
CA ILE A 120 -2.29 -0.24 0.60
C ILE A 120 -1.43 -1.36 -0.01
N ALA A 121 -1.12 -1.24 -1.30
CA ALA A 121 -0.42 -2.27 -2.05
C ALA A 121 1.06 -1.92 -2.28
N ASN A 122 1.97 -2.84 -1.94
CA ASN A 122 3.41 -2.75 -2.21
C ASN A 122 4.11 -1.48 -1.69
N ALA A 123 3.61 -0.89 -0.60
CA ALA A 123 4.12 0.37 -0.07
C ALA A 123 4.73 0.24 1.33
N LEU A 124 4.14 -0.50 2.25
CA LEU A 124 4.57 -0.56 3.65
C LEU A 124 6.05 -0.93 3.82
N HIS A 125 6.58 -1.85 3.01
CA HIS A 125 7.98 -2.29 3.10
C HIS A 125 9.00 -1.23 2.65
N ILE A 126 8.57 -0.24 1.88
CA ILE A 126 9.40 0.88 1.40
C ILE A 126 9.13 2.20 2.14
N MET A 127 8.29 2.19 3.15
CA MET A 127 8.02 3.34 4.01
C MET A 127 9.01 3.39 5.17
N PRO A 128 9.57 4.56 5.51
CA PRO A 128 10.46 4.71 6.66
C PRO A 128 9.73 4.60 8.00
N ARG A 129 8.42 4.85 8.04
CA ARG A 129 7.56 4.81 9.23
C ARG A 129 6.21 4.17 8.90
N PRO A 130 6.17 2.87 8.54
CA PRO A 130 4.95 2.19 8.14
C PRO A 130 3.92 2.10 9.28
N GLU A 131 4.36 2.13 10.53
CA GLU A 131 3.48 2.17 11.73
C GLU A 131 2.60 3.41 11.77
N LYS A 132 3.07 4.57 11.25
CA LYS A 132 2.26 5.78 11.17
C LYS A 132 1.18 5.67 10.10
N ALA A 133 1.52 5.10 8.94
CA ALA A 133 0.53 4.83 7.91
C ALA A 133 -0.53 3.85 8.42
N LEU A 134 -0.11 2.81 9.17
CA LEU A 134 -1.03 1.84 9.73
C LEU A 134 -1.96 2.47 10.80
N ALA A 135 -1.45 3.41 11.61
CA ALA A 135 -2.26 4.15 12.58
C ALA A 135 -3.31 5.06 11.88
N GLU A 136 -2.94 5.73 10.79
CA GLU A 136 -3.88 6.53 10.00
C GLU A 136 -4.93 5.65 9.32
N ILE A 137 -4.53 4.50 8.76
CA ILE A 137 -5.46 3.51 8.19
C ILE A 137 -6.47 3.05 9.26
N TYR A 138 -5.99 2.76 10.47
CA TYR A 138 -6.87 2.36 11.58
C TYR A 138 -7.87 3.46 11.92
N ARG A 139 -7.41 4.71 11.96
CA ARG A 139 -8.25 5.88 12.29
C ARG A 139 -9.36 6.13 11.26
N VAL A 140 -9.03 6.06 9.97
CA VAL A 140 -9.98 6.40 8.91
C VAL A 140 -10.92 5.24 8.54
N LEU A 141 -10.64 4.01 8.98
CA LEU A 141 -11.52 2.87 8.77
C LEU A 141 -12.72 2.90 9.71
N LYS A 142 -13.90 2.72 9.16
CA LYS A 142 -15.13 2.52 9.91
C LYS A 142 -15.03 1.29 10.84
N PRO A 143 -15.84 1.24 11.90
CA PRO A 143 -16.09 0.00 12.62
C PRO A 143 -16.53 -1.12 11.67
N GLY A 144 -15.82 -2.27 11.70
CA GLY A 144 -16.07 -3.37 10.79
C GLY A 144 -15.51 -3.18 9.38
N GLY A 145 -14.85 -2.05 9.11
CA GLY A 145 -14.16 -1.79 7.84
C GLY A 145 -12.99 -2.76 7.62
N GLN A 146 -12.48 -2.83 6.38
CA GLN A 146 -11.49 -3.81 5.97
C GLN A 146 -10.18 -3.15 5.50
N LEU A 147 -9.05 -3.69 5.92
CA LEU A 147 -7.74 -3.38 5.39
C LEU A 147 -7.30 -4.46 4.42
N PHE A 148 -6.94 -4.08 3.18
CA PHE A 148 -6.25 -4.90 2.21
C PHE A 148 -4.80 -4.43 2.09
N ALA A 149 -3.84 -5.26 2.46
CA ALA A 149 -2.45 -4.84 2.57
C ALA A 149 -1.49 -5.85 1.89
N PRO A 150 -1.58 -6.03 0.55
CA PRO A 150 -0.63 -6.85 -0.16
C PRO A 150 0.76 -6.18 -0.17
N THR A 151 1.81 -6.94 0.23
CA THR A 151 3.18 -6.42 0.23
C THR A 151 4.19 -7.49 -0.14
N PHE A 152 5.29 -7.09 -0.78
CA PHE A 152 6.39 -8.00 -1.02
C PHE A 152 7.02 -8.43 0.30
N VAL A 153 7.23 -9.74 0.43
CA VAL A 153 7.89 -10.37 1.56
C VAL A 153 9.15 -11.06 1.09
N HIS A 154 10.06 -11.33 2.02
CA HIS A 154 11.28 -12.05 1.68
C HIS A 154 11.01 -13.56 1.77
N GLY A 155 11.38 -14.26 0.69
CA GLY A 155 11.59 -15.70 0.76
C GLY A 155 13.05 -15.99 1.21
N GLU A 156 13.29 -17.18 1.71
CA GLU A 156 14.64 -17.65 2.07
C GLU A 156 15.54 -17.90 0.85
N VAL A 157 15.07 -17.56 -0.36
CA VAL A 157 15.74 -17.89 -1.62
C VAL A 157 16.79 -16.82 -1.95
N PRO A 158 18.07 -17.19 -2.22
CA PRO A 158 19.15 -16.24 -2.56
C PRO A 158 18.84 -15.32 -3.74
N ARG A 159 18.01 -15.74 -4.67
CA ARG A 159 17.60 -14.95 -5.85
C ARG A 159 16.74 -13.73 -5.52
N THR A 160 15.94 -13.77 -4.44
CA THR A 160 15.18 -12.59 -3.95
C THR A 160 16.14 -11.51 -3.46
N GLN A 161 17.27 -11.89 -2.86
CA GLN A 161 18.30 -10.98 -2.39
C GLN A 161 18.99 -10.25 -3.56
N LEU A 162 19.24 -10.94 -4.69
CA LEU A 162 19.86 -10.34 -5.87
C LEU A 162 18.95 -9.29 -6.52
N ARG A 163 17.65 -9.56 -6.63
CA ARG A 163 16.66 -8.59 -7.13
C ARG A 163 16.60 -7.36 -6.22
N MET A 164 16.59 -7.54 -4.93
CA MET A 164 16.60 -6.44 -3.97
C MET A 164 17.87 -5.60 -4.07
N LEU A 165 19.02 -6.24 -4.26
CA LEU A 165 20.29 -5.55 -4.48
C LEU A 165 20.20 -4.69 -5.75
N ALA A 166 19.67 -5.22 -6.84
CA ALA A 166 19.47 -4.47 -8.09
C ALA A 166 18.54 -3.26 -7.89
N MET A 167 17.42 -3.40 -7.14
CA MET A 167 16.51 -2.29 -6.83
C MET A 167 17.18 -1.24 -5.94
N ARG A 168 18.00 -1.66 -4.97
CA ARG A 168 18.80 -0.76 -4.14
C ARG A 168 19.83 0.00 -4.97
N CYS A 169 20.52 -0.67 -5.90
CA CYS A 169 21.45 -0.02 -6.84
C CYS A 169 20.73 1.00 -7.75
N ALA A 170 19.46 0.75 -8.08
CA ALA A 170 18.62 1.71 -8.80
C ALA A 170 18.14 2.90 -7.94
N GLY A 171 18.46 2.91 -6.63
CA GLY A 171 18.16 3.98 -5.68
C GLY A 171 16.87 3.80 -4.88
N LEU A 172 16.19 2.65 -4.98
CA LEU A 172 15.03 2.35 -4.12
C LEU A 172 15.50 1.95 -2.72
N GLN A 173 15.01 2.64 -1.69
CA GLN A 173 15.27 2.26 -0.31
C GLN A 173 14.19 1.33 0.21
N ILE A 174 14.58 0.11 0.61
CA ILE A 174 13.73 -0.86 1.27
C ILE A 174 14.03 -0.76 2.77
N TYR A 175 13.04 -0.33 3.56
CA TYR A 175 13.20 -0.11 4.99
C TYR A 175 12.88 -1.36 5.80
N ASN A 176 11.92 -2.14 5.34
CA ASN A 176 11.45 -3.31 6.05
C ASN A 176 11.53 -4.55 5.16
N SER A 177 12.21 -5.55 5.66
CA SER A 177 12.45 -6.83 4.99
C SER A 177 11.75 -7.92 5.80
N TRP A 178 10.43 -8.02 5.67
CA TRP A 178 9.65 -8.97 6.45
C TRP A 178 9.56 -10.34 5.78
N MET A 179 9.64 -11.40 6.59
CA MET A 179 9.02 -12.69 6.28
C MET A 179 7.52 -12.65 6.59
N VAL A 180 6.74 -13.60 6.06
CA VAL A 180 5.29 -13.63 6.27
C VAL A 180 4.89 -13.52 7.75
N PRO A 181 5.44 -14.33 8.70
CA PRO A 181 5.04 -14.22 10.10
C PRO A 181 5.35 -12.84 10.71
N GLN A 182 6.47 -12.23 10.33
CA GLN A 182 6.86 -10.90 10.81
C GLN A 182 5.92 -9.82 10.27
N TYR A 183 5.52 -9.94 8.99
CA TYR A 183 4.58 -9.01 8.39
C TYR A 183 3.19 -9.10 9.04
N LEU A 184 2.68 -10.30 9.24
CA LEU A 184 1.39 -10.48 9.92
C LEU A 184 1.44 -9.97 11.37
N ALA A 185 2.54 -10.22 12.09
CA ALA A 185 2.75 -9.68 13.44
C ALA A 185 2.81 -8.14 13.43
N PHE A 186 3.39 -7.51 12.39
CA PHE A 186 3.39 -6.06 12.23
C PHE A 186 1.96 -5.51 12.08
N LEU A 187 1.10 -6.13 11.26
CA LEU A 187 -0.30 -5.74 11.14
C LEU A 187 -1.06 -5.88 12.47
N GLN A 188 -0.83 -6.99 13.19
CA GLN A 188 -1.43 -7.23 14.50
C GLN A 188 -0.96 -6.20 15.55
N ALA A 189 0.33 -5.85 15.56
CA ALA A 189 0.87 -4.82 16.46
C ALA A 189 0.26 -3.44 16.17
N GLY A 190 -0.12 -3.17 14.91
CA GLY A 190 -0.84 -1.97 14.48
C GLY A 190 -2.33 -1.95 14.82
N GLY A 191 -2.85 -2.96 15.54
CA GLY A 191 -4.25 -3.01 15.95
C GLY A 191 -5.18 -3.70 14.97
N PHE A 192 -4.67 -4.56 14.08
CA PHE A 192 -5.48 -5.28 13.11
C PHE A 192 -5.53 -6.79 13.39
N ALA A 193 -6.71 -7.37 13.32
CA ALA A 193 -6.91 -8.81 13.33
C ALA A 193 -6.88 -9.33 11.88
N VAL A 194 -5.84 -10.10 11.53
CA VAL A 194 -5.72 -10.70 10.20
C VAL A 194 -6.76 -11.79 10.06
N GLN A 195 -7.64 -11.66 9.07
CA GLN A 195 -8.71 -12.60 8.76
C GLN A 195 -8.29 -13.62 7.71
N GLU A 196 -7.42 -13.18 6.78
CA GLU A 196 -7.04 -13.95 5.61
C GLU A 196 -5.66 -13.53 5.13
N HIS A 197 -4.86 -14.47 4.68
CA HIS A 197 -3.62 -14.18 3.97
C HIS A 197 -3.32 -15.27 2.93
N ALA A 198 -2.61 -14.89 1.87
CA ALA A 198 -2.16 -15.79 0.82
C ALA A 198 -0.81 -15.32 0.25
N LEU A 199 0.01 -16.26 -0.22
CA LEU A 199 1.19 -15.95 -1.02
C LEU A 199 0.79 -15.89 -2.49
N LEU A 200 1.04 -14.76 -3.13
CA LEU A 200 0.83 -14.51 -4.54
C LEU A 200 2.17 -14.28 -5.25
N GLY A 201 2.15 -14.42 -6.57
CA GLY A 201 3.35 -14.25 -7.39
C GLY A 201 4.21 -15.50 -7.47
N ASP A 202 5.45 -15.31 -7.88
CA ASP A 202 6.43 -16.39 -8.01
C ASP A 202 7.41 -16.42 -6.81
N THR A 203 8.24 -17.45 -6.78
CA THR A 203 9.26 -17.63 -5.72
C THR A 203 10.34 -16.55 -5.72
N LEU A 204 10.48 -15.79 -6.81
CA LEU A 204 11.48 -14.71 -6.95
C LEU A 204 10.98 -13.38 -6.38
N ALA A 205 9.67 -13.22 -6.29
CA ALA A 205 9.03 -12.02 -5.78
C ALA A 205 7.73 -12.37 -5.03
N PRO A 206 7.81 -13.15 -3.94
CA PRO A 206 6.62 -13.53 -3.20
C PRO A 206 5.96 -12.29 -2.60
N LEU A 207 4.66 -12.20 -2.79
CA LEU A 207 3.82 -11.15 -2.23
C LEU A 207 2.88 -11.78 -1.22
N CYS A 208 2.89 -11.31 0.02
CA CYS A 208 1.89 -11.65 1.01
C CYS A 208 0.68 -10.74 0.82
N TYR A 209 -0.41 -11.28 0.31
CA TYR A 209 -1.73 -10.66 0.43
C TYR A 209 -2.21 -10.86 1.86
N ALA A 210 -2.71 -9.80 2.48
CA ALA A 210 -3.34 -9.86 3.79
C ALA A 210 -4.62 -9.03 3.79
N ARG A 211 -5.72 -9.62 4.29
CA ARG A 211 -6.96 -8.93 4.63
C ARG A 211 -7.14 -8.96 6.14
N ALA A 212 -7.37 -7.80 6.71
CA ALA A 212 -7.48 -7.62 8.15
C ALA A 212 -8.62 -6.65 8.51
N VAL A 213 -9.08 -6.69 9.74
CA VAL A 213 -10.09 -5.78 10.29
C VAL A 213 -9.53 -5.09 11.54
N PRO A 214 -9.95 -3.85 11.88
CA PRO A 214 -9.56 -3.22 13.12
C PRO A 214 -9.95 -4.10 14.32
N ASP A 215 -8.97 -4.42 15.18
CA ASP A 215 -9.19 -5.17 16.42
C ASP A 215 -9.55 -4.21 17.56
N LYS A 216 -10.85 -4.03 17.78
CA LYS A 216 -11.36 -3.13 18.82
C LYS A 216 -11.18 -3.67 20.25
N THR A 217 -10.82 -4.93 20.42
CA THR A 217 -10.65 -5.53 21.77
C THR A 217 -9.37 -5.02 22.45
N ARG A 218 -8.39 -4.51 21.71
CA ARG A 218 -7.11 -3.99 22.22
C ARG A 218 -7.13 -2.52 22.63
N VAL A 219 -8.10 -1.74 22.19
CA VAL A 219 -8.16 -0.27 22.49
C VAL A 219 -8.55 0.03 23.94
N THR A 220 -9.14 -0.92 24.66
CA THR A 220 -9.58 -0.74 26.06
C THR A 220 -8.45 -0.89 27.09
N GLN A 221 -7.18 -1.10 26.66
CA GLN A 221 -6.04 -1.31 27.58
C GLN A 221 -4.92 -0.25 27.46
N ARG A 222 -5.21 0.94 26.90
CA ARG A 222 -4.26 2.07 26.89
C ARG A 222 -4.76 3.25 27.71
#